data_638b67d099715e4ff32f2c17c05b8c60
#
_entry.id   638b67d099715e4ff32f2c17c05b8c60
#
_cell.length_a   1.000
_cell.length_b   1.000
_cell.length_c   1.000
_cell.angle_alpha   90.00
_cell.angle_beta   90.00
_cell.angle_gamma   90.00
#
_symmetry.space_group_name_H-M   'P 1'
#
loop_
_entity.id
_entity.type
_entity.pdbx_description
1 polymer ?
#
loop_
_entity_poly.entity_id
_entity_poly.type
_entity_poly.pdbx_seq_one_letter_code
_entity_poly.pdbx_strand_id
1 'polypeptide(L)'
;RRLGFTTWAEELGWSDGRRLARYFGNRDETAFDRLSLFGWRGEARPDRDDRPTGIFRASWETYPFDLMRAEQARFYRALEPGAFHGFDVAAGHDGGYADLLARLAATGAPAAWTAALARRPGETLQEEAARLSALLDEAPAGLDRLARADLSALIDGLAYTALVKDAATYAETAPAMAFREDAMKRRLADIRTLNPGRLVLMGHALHLVRDDAAIAAPGIVGPGGARTPSLGHHVGQELGLPMFITWMIYGGGEDSQPLPDLPRKADFGPDTLNARLAARFDRPVLLDARSAPDAPVRIAHMYNTVIETALPGAVDALWFVPGVTPLRP
;
A
#
# COMPACT_ATOMS: atom_id res chain seq x y z
N ARG A 1 20.92 6.57 -3.46
CA ARG A 1 22.21 5.87 -3.72
C ARG A 1 23.33 6.34 -2.77
N ARG A 2 23.48 7.64 -2.48
CA ARG A 2 24.56 8.17 -1.61
C ARG A 2 24.54 7.59 -0.18
N LEU A 3 23.37 7.21 0.34
CA LEU A 3 23.19 6.62 1.67
C LEU A 3 23.16 5.08 1.64
N GLY A 4 23.42 4.45 0.49
CA GLY A 4 23.44 3.01 0.32
C GLY A 4 22.05 2.37 0.22
N PHE A 5 20.99 3.14 0.05
CA PHE A 5 19.67 2.60 -0.28
C PHE A 5 19.64 2.19 -1.75
N THR A 6 19.32 0.93 -2.01
CA THR A 6 19.33 0.33 -3.34
C THR A 6 17.94 -0.06 -3.82
N THR A 7 17.00 -0.21 -2.91
CA THR A 7 15.66 -0.68 -3.19
C THR A 7 14.63 0.32 -2.66
N TRP A 8 13.62 0.59 -3.47
CA TRP A 8 12.44 1.36 -3.12
C TRP A 8 11.24 0.43 -3.15
N ALA A 9 10.44 0.44 -2.10
CA ALA A 9 9.17 -0.25 -2.08
C ALA A 9 8.07 0.70 -1.61
N GLU A 10 6.92 0.61 -2.25
CA GLU A 10 5.80 1.53 -2.05
C GLU A 10 4.52 0.76 -1.77
N GLU A 11 3.59 1.38 -1.02
CA GLU A 11 2.24 0.86 -0.78
C GLU A 11 1.41 0.89 -2.07
N LEU A 12 1.85 0.09 -3.01
CA LEU A 12 1.19 -0.22 -4.26
C LEU A 12 1.03 -1.73 -4.35
N GLY A 13 0.05 -2.20 -5.11
CA GLY A 13 -0.08 -3.61 -5.42
C GLY A 13 1.23 -4.16 -5.99
N TRP A 14 1.56 -5.40 -5.65
CA TRP A 14 2.78 -6.06 -6.14
C TRP A 14 2.92 -5.97 -7.67
N SER A 15 1.82 -6.21 -8.41
CA SER A 15 1.81 -6.14 -9.88
C SER A 15 2.12 -4.73 -10.40
N ASP A 16 1.60 -3.68 -9.74
CA ASP A 16 1.93 -2.29 -10.09
C ASP A 16 3.41 -1.99 -9.84
N GLY A 17 3.95 -2.46 -8.72
CA GLY A 17 5.38 -2.38 -8.44
C GLY A 17 6.23 -3.07 -9.52
N ARG A 18 5.76 -4.20 -10.06
CA ARG A 18 6.41 -4.90 -11.17
C ARG A 18 6.37 -4.10 -12.47
N ARG A 19 5.26 -3.42 -12.76
CA ARG A 19 5.13 -2.52 -13.91
C ARG A 19 6.08 -1.33 -13.80
N LEU A 20 6.14 -0.71 -12.63
CA LEU A 20 7.09 0.38 -12.37
C LEU A 20 8.55 -0.08 -12.41
N ALA A 21 8.86 -1.28 -11.94
CA ALA A 21 10.21 -1.83 -12.09
C ALA A 21 10.64 -1.94 -13.57
N ARG A 22 9.71 -2.29 -14.48
CA ARG A 22 9.98 -2.26 -15.93
C ARG A 22 10.21 -0.84 -16.42
N TYR A 23 9.37 0.13 -15.99
CA TYR A 23 9.61 1.54 -16.33
C TYR A 23 11.01 2.00 -15.91
N PHE A 24 11.44 1.70 -14.69
CA PHE A 24 12.78 2.09 -14.23
C PHE A 24 13.91 1.37 -14.96
N GLY A 25 13.65 0.17 -15.49
CA GLY A 25 14.62 -0.61 -16.27
C GLY A 25 14.81 -0.11 -17.70
N ASN A 26 13.74 0.27 -18.39
CA ASN A 26 13.76 0.56 -19.82
C ASN A 26 13.05 1.88 -20.23
N ARG A 27 12.51 2.62 -19.24
CA ARG A 27 11.76 3.87 -19.44
C ARG A 27 10.49 3.69 -20.30
N ASP A 28 9.85 2.54 -20.19
CA ASP A 28 8.59 2.25 -20.87
C ASP A 28 7.43 3.02 -20.19
N GLU A 29 7.03 4.14 -20.79
CA GLU A 29 5.95 5.02 -20.29
C GLU A 29 4.59 4.32 -20.25
N THR A 30 4.38 3.25 -21.02
CA THR A 30 3.11 2.49 -21.02
C THR A 30 2.84 1.81 -19.64
N ALA A 31 3.87 1.71 -18.81
CA ALA A 31 3.71 1.24 -17.45
C ALA A 31 2.71 2.09 -16.63
N PHE A 32 2.65 3.40 -16.89
CA PHE A 32 1.75 4.30 -16.15
C PHE A 32 0.28 4.10 -16.52
N ASP A 33 -0.02 3.72 -17.76
CA ASP A 33 -1.38 3.51 -18.23
C ASP A 33 -2.07 2.33 -17.53
N ARG A 34 -1.27 1.41 -16.98
CA ARG A 34 -1.70 0.17 -16.36
C ARG A 34 -1.65 0.17 -14.84
N LEU A 35 -1.27 1.27 -14.21
CA LEU A 35 -1.26 1.34 -12.75
C LEU A 35 -2.68 1.31 -12.21
N SER A 36 -2.92 0.41 -11.25
CA SER A 36 -4.23 0.23 -10.66
C SER A 36 -4.55 1.27 -9.60
N LEU A 37 -3.53 1.86 -8.99
CA LEU A 37 -3.69 2.79 -7.88
C LEU A 37 -4.67 2.26 -6.83
N PHE A 38 -4.21 1.85 -5.68
CA PHE A 38 -4.99 1.20 -4.61
C PHE A 38 -5.68 -0.12 -5.00
N GLY A 39 -5.30 -0.72 -6.12
CA GLY A 39 -5.78 -2.03 -6.52
C GLY A 39 -7.19 -2.09 -7.10
N TRP A 40 -7.89 -0.96 -7.27
CA TRP A 40 -9.28 -0.95 -7.76
C TRP A 40 -9.44 -0.61 -9.24
N ARG A 41 -8.43 -0.06 -9.90
CA ARG A 41 -8.39 0.18 -11.34
C ARG A 41 -7.11 -0.31 -11.96
N GLY A 42 -7.16 -0.77 -13.17
CA GLY A 42 -6.10 -1.33 -13.94
C GLY A 42 -6.67 -2.17 -15.07
N GLU A 43 -5.95 -3.14 -15.58
CA GLU A 43 -6.49 -4.09 -16.54
C GLU A 43 -7.51 -4.98 -15.83
N ALA A 44 -8.79 -4.73 -16.09
CA ALA A 44 -9.85 -5.62 -15.66
C ALA A 44 -9.71 -6.98 -16.37
N ARG A 45 -9.96 -8.06 -15.67
CA ARG A 45 -10.12 -9.36 -16.30
C ARG A 45 -11.42 -9.35 -17.12
N PRO A 46 -11.38 -9.70 -18.40
CA PRO A 46 -12.57 -9.62 -19.25
C PRO A 46 -13.70 -10.59 -18.85
N ASP A 47 -13.34 -11.62 -18.07
CA ASP A 47 -14.26 -12.68 -17.62
C ASP A 47 -14.86 -12.41 -16.23
N ARG A 48 -14.60 -11.20 -15.65
CA ARG A 48 -14.96 -10.96 -14.28
C ARG A 48 -15.16 -9.48 -13.94
N ASP A 49 -16.22 -9.19 -13.20
CA ASP A 49 -16.48 -7.89 -12.59
C ASP A 49 -16.19 -7.95 -11.08
N ASP A 50 -14.99 -7.53 -10.71
CA ASP A 50 -14.54 -7.47 -9.33
C ASP A 50 -14.68 -6.07 -8.71
N ARG A 51 -15.45 -5.19 -9.35
CA ARG A 51 -15.71 -3.85 -8.82
C ARG A 51 -16.33 -3.94 -7.42
N PRO A 52 -15.92 -3.07 -6.49
CA PRO A 52 -16.51 -3.06 -5.16
C PRO A 52 -17.98 -2.64 -5.24
N THR A 53 -18.84 -3.33 -4.49
CA THR A 53 -20.26 -3.01 -4.36
C THR A 53 -20.61 -2.38 -3.02
N GLY A 54 -19.73 -2.55 -2.01
CA GLY A 54 -19.90 -2.04 -0.67
C GLY A 54 -19.40 -0.59 -0.48
N ILE A 55 -18.84 -0.31 0.67
CA ILE A 55 -18.38 1.04 1.06
C ILE A 55 -17.32 1.62 0.12
N PHE A 56 -16.56 0.79 -0.58
CA PHE A 56 -15.54 1.24 -1.53
C PHE A 56 -16.09 1.58 -2.92
N ARG A 57 -17.39 1.35 -3.17
CA ARG A 57 -18.03 1.67 -4.46
C ARG A 57 -17.89 3.15 -4.81
N ALA A 58 -18.20 4.03 -3.86
CA ALA A 58 -18.11 5.48 -4.09
C ALA A 58 -16.67 5.90 -4.43
N SER A 59 -15.68 5.38 -3.71
CA SER A 59 -14.27 5.63 -4.03
C SER A 59 -13.92 5.16 -5.42
N TRP A 60 -14.38 3.97 -5.82
CA TRP A 60 -14.11 3.41 -7.14
C TRP A 60 -14.73 4.25 -8.26
N GLU A 61 -15.96 4.77 -8.06
CA GLU A 61 -16.70 5.56 -9.05
C GLU A 61 -16.20 7.02 -9.16
N THR A 62 -15.73 7.62 -8.05
CA THR A 62 -15.49 9.06 -7.97
C THR A 62 -14.00 9.45 -7.84
N TYR A 63 -13.12 8.48 -7.63
CA TYR A 63 -11.70 8.76 -7.44
C TYR A 63 -11.07 9.36 -8.71
N PRO A 64 -10.29 10.45 -8.62
CA PRO A 64 -9.69 11.10 -9.78
C PRO A 64 -8.45 10.34 -10.27
N PHE A 65 -8.62 9.08 -10.68
CA PHE A 65 -7.51 8.19 -11.02
C PHE A 65 -6.58 8.74 -12.11
N ASP A 66 -7.13 9.42 -13.13
CA ASP A 66 -6.30 9.94 -14.23
C ASP A 66 -5.39 11.07 -13.74
N LEU A 67 -5.90 11.94 -12.85
CA LEU A 67 -5.10 13.00 -12.23
C LEU A 67 -4.03 12.39 -11.32
N MET A 68 -4.40 11.38 -10.54
CA MET A 68 -3.45 10.70 -9.65
C MET A 68 -2.35 10.00 -10.44
N ARG A 69 -2.69 9.30 -11.54
CA ARG A 69 -1.70 8.68 -12.42
C ARG A 69 -0.74 9.72 -12.99
N ALA A 70 -1.25 10.88 -13.43
CA ALA A 70 -0.41 11.95 -13.98
C ALA A 70 0.59 12.48 -12.93
N GLU A 71 0.13 12.71 -11.70
CA GLU A 71 1.00 13.17 -10.59
C GLU A 71 2.01 12.09 -10.18
N GLN A 72 1.59 10.85 -10.06
CA GLN A 72 2.49 9.73 -9.76
C GLN A 72 3.52 9.54 -10.87
N ALA A 73 3.12 9.61 -12.14
CA ALA A 73 4.06 9.54 -13.27
C ALA A 73 5.10 10.64 -13.18
N ARG A 74 4.71 11.88 -12.81
CA ARG A 74 5.65 12.99 -12.59
C ARG A 74 6.64 12.67 -11.48
N PHE A 75 6.16 12.14 -10.35
CA PHE A 75 6.99 11.72 -9.24
C PHE A 75 7.97 10.61 -9.65
N TYR A 76 7.49 9.54 -10.31
CA TYR A 76 8.34 8.42 -10.71
C TYR A 76 9.38 8.80 -11.76
N ARG A 77 9.07 9.75 -12.67
CA ARG A 77 10.06 10.26 -13.63
C ARG A 77 11.25 10.94 -12.95
N ALA A 78 11.03 11.50 -11.75
CA ALA A 78 12.08 12.12 -10.94
C ALA A 78 12.89 11.11 -10.09
N LEU A 79 12.42 9.87 -9.96
CA LEU A 79 13.10 8.84 -9.17
C LEU A 79 14.12 8.05 -10.02
N GLU A 80 15.19 7.64 -9.36
CA GLU A 80 16.19 6.71 -9.92
C GLU A 80 16.49 5.59 -8.92
N PRO A 81 15.53 4.70 -8.61
CA PRO A 81 15.77 3.58 -7.71
C PRO A 81 16.71 2.55 -8.37
N GLY A 82 17.41 1.78 -7.57
CA GLY A 82 18.14 0.60 -8.04
C GLY A 82 17.17 -0.53 -8.38
N ALA A 83 16.26 -0.82 -7.47
CA ALA A 83 15.13 -1.72 -7.65
C ALA A 83 13.84 -1.07 -7.12
N PHE A 84 12.70 -1.45 -7.69
CA PHE A 84 11.38 -0.94 -7.28
C PHE A 84 10.39 -2.09 -7.08
N HIS A 85 9.59 -2.02 -6.01
CA HIS A 85 8.57 -3.01 -5.69
C HIS A 85 7.31 -2.35 -5.13
N GLY A 86 6.14 -2.99 -5.34
CA GLY A 86 4.96 -2.78 -4.52
C GLY A 86 4.97 -3.77 -3.36
N PHE A 87 4.48 -3.37 -2.20
CA PHE A 87 4.37 -4.30 -1.06
C PHE A 87 2.93 -4.52 -0.59
N ASP A 88 1.96 -3.93 -1.25
CA ASP A 88 0.56 -4.06 -0.91
C ASP A 88 -0.16 -5.12 -1.75
N VAL A 89 -1.38 -5.46 -1.36
CA VAL A 89 -2.27 -6.31 -2.13
C VAL A 89 -2.85 -5.55 -3.32
N ALA A 90 -3.07 -6.24 -4.43
CA ALA A 90 -3.80 -5.70 -5.57
C ALA A 90 -5.24 -6.23 -5.52
N ALA A 91 -6.22 -5.36 -5.30
CA ALA A 91 -7.63 -5.72 -5.22
C ALA A 91 -8.38 -5.36 -6.51
N GLY A 92 -9.37 -6.17 -6.88
CA GLY A 92 -10.32 -5.84 -7.93
C GLY A 92 -9.83 -5.90 -9.37
N HIS A 93 -8.66 -6.53 -9.63
CA HIS A 93 -8.03 -6.60 -10.94
C HIS A 93 -7.55 -8.00 -11.28
N ASP A 94 -6.86 -8.09 -12.44
CA ASP A 94 -6.15 -9.30 -12.82
C ASP A 94 -5.00 -9.67 -11.84
N GLY A 95 -4.68 -8.76 -10.91
CA GLY A 95 -3.64 -8.96 -9.90
C GLY A 95 -2.24 -9.21 -10.49
N GLY A 96 -2.05 -8.85 -11.77
CA GLY A 96 -0.85 -9.19 -12.53
C GLY A 96 -0.89 -10.56 -13.19
N TYR A 97 -2.07 -11.16 -13.34
CA TYR A 97 -2.24 -12.50 -13.93
C TYR A 97 -1.63 -12.59 -15.34
N ALA A 98 -1.88 -11.62 -16.22
CA ALA A 98 -1.29 -11.57 -17.55
C ALA A 98 0.26 -11.48 -17.51
N ASP A 99 0.79 -10.65 -16.61
CA ASP A 99 2.24 -10.51 -16.41
C ASP A 99 2.86 -11.81 -15.88
N LEU A 100 2.17 -12.51 -14.97
CA LEU A 100 2.57 -13.84 -14.47
C LEU A 100 2.63 -14.87 -15.60
N LEU A 101 1.58 -14.97 -16.42
CA LEU A 101 1.55 -15.91 -17.55
C LEU A 101 2.68 -15.65 -18.55
N ALA A 102 2.93 -14.37 -18.88
CA ALA A 102 4.03 -14.00 -19.77
C ALA A 102 5.40 -14.43 -19.21
N ARG A 103 5.62 -14.27 -17.90
CA ARG A 103 6.83 -14.74 -17.21
C ARG A 103 6.97 -16.26 -17.23
N LEU A 104 5.90 -16.98 -16.93
CA LEU A 104 5.91 -18.44 -16.93
C LEU A 104 6.25 -18.99 -18.31
N ALA A 105 5.69 -18.39 -19.36
CA ALA A 105 6.04 -18.73 -20.73
C ALA A 105 7.54 -18.48 -21.04
N ALA A 106 8.07 -17.36 -20.58
CA ALA A 106 9.47 -16.97 -20.79
C ALA A 106 10.47 -17.86 -20.01
N THR A 107 10.05 -18.40 -18.86
CA THR A 107 10.91 -19.26 -18.00
C THR A 107 10.76 -20.75 -18.30
N GLY A 108 9.92 -21.13 -19.26
CA GLY A 108 9.70 -22.52 -19.65
C GLY A 108 8.97 -23.36 -18.59
N ALA A 109 8.08 -22.74 -17.83
CA ALA A 109 7.24 -23.46 -16.87
C ALA A 109 6.41 -24.57 -17.59
N PRO A 110 6.15 -25.73 -16.95
CA PRO A 110 5.39 -26.80 -17.57
C PRO A 110 4.01 -26.33 -18.04
N ALA A 111 3.69 -26.58 -19.31
CA ALA A 111 2.44 -26.10 -19.93
C ALA A 111 1.19 -26.56 -19.19
N ALA A 112 1.16 -27.82 -18.71
CA ALA A 112 0.03 -28.36 -17.95
C ALA A 112 -0.16 -27.62 -16.61
N TRP A 113 0.93 -27.29 -15.89
CA TRP A 113 0.87 -26.51 -14.65
C TRP A 113 0.42 -25.06 -14.93
N THR A 114 0.97 -24.43 -15.98
CA THR A 114 0.56 -23.07 -16.40
C THR A 114 -0.92 -23.04 -16.79
N ALA A 115 -1.42 -24.05 -17.50
CA ALA A 115 -2.84 -24.16 -17.86
C ALA A 115 -3.75 -24.31 -16.62
N ALA A 116 -3.29 -24.96 -15.56
CA ALA A 116 -4.02 -25.12 -14.31
C ALA A 116 -4.22 -23.79 -13.54
N LEU A 117 -3.46 -22.75 -13.86
CA LEU A 117 -3.66 -21.39 -13.30
C LEU A 117 -4.92 -20.71 -13.87
N ALA A 118 -5.41 -21.14 -15.02
CA ALA A 118 -6.59 -20.54 -15.63
C ALA A 118 -7.81 -20.63 -14.70
N ARG A 119 -8.57 -19.55 -14.65
CA ARG A 119 -9.82 -19.49 -13.89
C ARG A 119 -10.80 -20.52 -14.43
N ARG A 120 -11.55 -21.14 -13.53
CA ARG A 120 -12.61 -22.08 -13.89
C ARG A 120 -13.95 -21.36 -13.98
N PRO A 121 -14.84 -21.73 -14.93
CA PRO A 121 -16.17 -21.15 -15.02
C PRO A 121 -16.95 -21.32 -13.71
N GLY A 122 -17.55 -20.23 -13.21
CA GLY A 122 -18.35 -20.22 -11.98
C GLY A 122 -17.53 -20.21 -10.67
N GLU A 123 -16.20 -20.27 -10.73
CA GLU A 123 -15.34 -20.21 -9.56
C GLU A 123 -15.42 -18.83 -8.88
N THR A 124 -15.66 -18.81 -7.58
CA THR A 124 -15.61 -17.60 -6.76
C THR A 124 -14.16 -17.14 -6.54
N LEU A 125 -13.97 -15.88 -6.09
CA LEU A 125 -12.66 -15.34 -5.72
C LEU A 125 -11.94 -16.21 -4.70
N GLN A 126 -12.68 -16.67 -3.70
CA GLN A 126 -12.14 -17.47 -2.60
C GLN A 126 -11.74 -18.87 -3.04
N GLU A 127 -12.55 -19.51 -3.88
CA GLU A 127 -12.24 -20.81 -4.47
C GLU A 127 -11.03 -20.72 -5.40
N GLU A 128 -10.96 -19.68 -6.24
CA GLU A 128 -9.80 -19.43 -7.10
C GLU A 128 -8.53 -19.23 -6.26
N ALA A 129 -8.58 -18.39 -5.24
CA ALA A 129 -7.44 -18.17 -4.33
C ALA A 129 -6.97 -19.47 -3.66
N ALA A 130 -7.90 -20.27 -3.15
CA ALA A 130 -7.59 -21.54 -2.51
C ALA A 130 -6.96 -22.54 -3.50
N ARG A 131 -7.51 -22.66 -4.70
CA ARG A 131 -6.96 -23.51 -5.75
C ARG A 131 -5.56 -23.08 -6.20
N LEU A 132 -5.34 -21.78 -6.39
CA LEU A 132 -4.03 -21.25 -6.77
C LEU A 132 -3.01 -21.43 -5.66
N SER A 133 -3.44 -21.36 -4.39
CA SER A 133 -2.56 -21.67 -3.24
C SER A 133 -2.11 -23.11 -3.27
N ALA A 134 -3.01 -24.05 -3.49
CA ALA A 134 -2.64 -25.46 -3.64
C ALA A 134 -1.67 -25.70 -4.82
N LEU A 135 -1.90 -25.03 -5.95
CA LEU A 135 -0.98 -25.09 -7.10
C LEU A 135 0.39 -24.48 -6.79
N LEU A 136 0.45 -23.44 -5.95
CA LEU A 136 1.72 -22.84 -5.52
C LEU A 136 2.52 -23.82 -4.62
N ASP A 137 1.83 -24.56 -3.74
CA ASP A 137 2.45 -25.60 -2.90
C ASP A 137 3.03 -26.74 -3.74
N GLU A 138 2.35 -27.10 -4.84
CA GLU A 138 2.76 -28.12 -5.81
C GLU A 138 3.67 -27.56 -6.92
N ALA A 139 4.13 -26.31 -6.78
CA ALA A 139 4.86 -25.66 -7.86
C ALA A 139 6.16 -26.37 -8.22
N PRO A 140 6.50 -26.46 -9.52
CA PRO A 140 7.73 -27.12 -9.98
C PRO A 140 8.97 -26.59 -9.25
N ALA A 141 9.89 -27.48 -8.91
CA ALA A 141 11.13 -27.12 -8.19
C ALA A 141 11.99 -26.07 -8.94
N GLY A 142 11.86 -26.00 -10.27
CA GLY A 142 12.54 -25.01 -11.13
C GLY A 142 11.80 -23.67 -11.27
N LEU A 143 10.64 -23.50 -10.63
CA LEU A 143 9.92 -22.22 -10.70
C LEU A 143 10.75 -21.13 -10.00
N ASP A 144 11.06 -20.07 -10.74
CA ASP A 144 11.87 -18.98 -10.22
C ASP A 144 11.16 -18.22 -9.06
N ARG A 145 11.96 -17.62 -8.19
CA ARG A 145 11.46 -16.94 -6.98
C ARG A 145 10.49 -15.80 -7.28
N LEU A 146 10.72 -15.10 -8.37
CA LEU A 146 9.89 -13.96 -8.74
C LEU A 146 8.52 -14.43 -9.25
N ALA A 147 8.46 -15.52 -10.05
CA ALA A 147 7.20 -16.12 -10.45
C ALA A 147 6.42 -16.68 -9.24
N ARG A 148 7.10 -17.24 -8.24
CA ARG A 148 6.46 -17.63 -6.97
C ARG A 148 5.87 -16.43 -6.24
N ALA A 149 6.60 -15.31 -6.15
CA ALA A 149 6.14 -14.10 -5.52
C ALA A 149 4.98 -13.46 -6.31
N ASP A 150 5.04 -13.45 -7.65
CA ASP A 150 3.95 -12.98 -8.52
C ASP A 150 2.67 -13.80 -8.29
N LEU A 151 2.76 -15.15 -8.24
CA LEU A 151 1.60 -16.01 -7.97
C LEU A 151 1.07 -15.84 -6.55
N SER A 152 1.94 -15.76 -5.54
CA SER A 152 1.54 -15.51 -4.16
C SER A 152 0.83 -14.17 -4.01
N ALA A 153 1.30 -13.12 -4.72
CA ALA A 153 0.65 -11.81 -4.70
C ALA A 153 -0.72 -11.82 -5.40
N LEU A 154 -0.87 -12.59 -6.47
CA LEU A 154 -2.17 -12.82 -7.11
C LEU A 154 -3.16 -13.49 -6.15
N ILE A 155 -2.73 -14.54 -5.45
CA ILE A 155 -3.52 -15.26 -4.43
C ILE A 155 -3.97 -14.29 -3.33
N ASP A 156 -3.03 -13.50 -2.79
CA ASP A 156 -3.33 -12.50 -1.76
C ASP A 156 -4.33 -11.45 -2.25
N GLY A 157 -4.21 -10.99 -3.49
CA GLY A 157 -5.15 -10.04 -4.11
C GLY A 157 -6.57 -10.59 -4.25
N LEU A 158 -6.69 -11.84 -4.69
CA LEU A 158 -7.98 -12.53 -4.80
C LEU A 158 -8.65 -12.73 -3.43
N ALA A 159 -7.89 -13.21 -2.46
CA ALA A 159 -8.38 -13.45 -1.09
C ALA A 159 -8.80 -12.13 -0.43
N TYR A 160 -8.00 -11.08 -0.54
CA TYR A 160 -8.36 -9.75 -0.03
C TYR A 160 -9.63 -9.20 -0.69
N THR A 161 -9.72 -9.29 -2.02
CA THR A 161 -10.91 -8.83 -2.75
C THR A 161 -12.17 -9.57 -2.31
N ALA A 162 -12.06 -10.89 -2.08
CA ALA A 162 -13.18 -11.70 -1.56
C ALA A 162 -13.69 -11.22 -0.19
N LEU A 163 -12.78 -10.68 0.64
CA LEU A 163 -13.10 -10.19 1.99
C LEU A 163 -13.68 -8.76 2.00
N VAL A 164 -13.34 -7.94 1.01
CA VAL A 164 -13.62 -6.49 1.08
C VAL A 164 -14.63 -6.00 0.06
N LYS A 165 -14.84 -6.74 -1.04
CA LYS A 165 -15.63 -6.30 -2.19
C LYS A 165 -17.04 -5.86 -1.82
N ASP A 166 -17.72 -6.64 -1.00
CA ASP A 166 -19.13 -6.46 -0.65
C ASP A 166 -19.34 -5.90 0.78
N ALA A 167 -18.27 -5.50 1.47
CA ALA A 167 -18.35 -4.96 2.83
C ALA A 167 -19.21 -3.69 2.86
N ALA A 168 -20.28 -3.71 3.65
CA ALA A 168 -21.23 -2.60 3.77
C ALA A 168 -20.76 -1.54 4.79
N THR A 169 -19.89 -1.91 5.71
CA THR A 169 -19.38 -1.05 6.78
C THR A 169 -17.86 -1.20 6.96
N TYR A 170 -17.22 -0.20 7.54
CA TYR A 170 -15.79 -0.31 7.91
C TYR A 170 -15.54 -1.41 8.94
N ALA A 171 -16.49 -1.72 9.81
CA ALA A 171 -16.35 -2.82 10.76
C ALA A 171 -16.23 -4.18 10.07
N GLU A 172 -16.95 -4.38 8.97
CA GLU A 172 -16.89 -5.60 8.16
C GLU A 172 -15.56 -5.74 7.40
N THR A 173 -14.81 -4.66 7.22
CA THR A 173 -13.48 -4.72 6.58
C THR A 173 -12.37 -5.15 7.54
N ALA A 174 -12.60 -5.25 8.85
CA ALA A 174 -11.56 -5.55 9.82
C ALA A 174 -10.79 -6.86 9.52
N PRO A 175 -11.43 -7.98 9.12
CA PRO A 175 -10.70 -9.19 8.71
C PRO A 175 -9.84 -8.96 7.46
N ALA A 176 -10.34 -8.17 6.50
CA ALA A 176 -9.60 -7.83 5.29
C ALA A 176 -8.39 -6.97 5.60
N MET A 177 -8.49 -6.01 6.52
CA MET A 177 -7.38 -5.17 6.95
C MET A 177 -6.30 -5.99 7.65
N ALA A 178 -6.68 -6.92 8.54
CA ALA A 178 -5.75 -7.86 9.16
C ALA A 178 -5.02 -8.72 8.11
N PHE A 179 -5.75 -9.28 7.18
CA PHE A 179 -5.19 -10.05 6.07
C PHE A 179 -4.22 -9.22 5.23
N ARG A 180 -4.57 -7.95 4.95
CA ARG A 180 -3.73 -7.03 4.18
C ARG A 180 -2.39 -6.76 4.87
N GLU A 181 -2.38 -6.52 6.20
CA GLU A 181 -1.13 -6.36 6.95
C GLU A 181 -0.24 -7.60 6.84
N ASP A 182 -0.82 -8.80 7.00
CA ASP A 182 -0.06 -10.04 6.89
C ASP A 182 0.44 -10.28 5.45
N ALA A 183 -0.33 -9.90 4.43
CA ALA A 183 0.12 -9.94 3.05
C ALA A 183 1.29 -8.98 2.80
N MET A 184 1.23 -7.75 3.33
CA MET A 184 2.33 -6.78 3.23
C MET A 184 3.62 -7.31 3.89
N LYS A 185 3.51 -7.99 5.03
CA LYS A 185 4.67 -8.65 5.69
C LYS A 185 5.28 -9.72 4.80
N ARG A 186 4.45 -10.57 4.16
CA ARG A 186 4.94 -11.57 3.19
C ARG A 186 5.64 -10.91 2.01
N ARG A 187 5.05 -9.84 1.43
CA ARG A 187 5.69 -9.09 0.31
C ARG A 187 7.01 -8.47 0.72
N LEU A 188 7.12 -7.94 1.95
CA LEU A 188 8.39 -7.41 2.45
C LEU A 188 9.45 -8.52 2.54
N ALA A 189 9.09 -9.72 2.99
CA ALA A 189 10.00 -10.87 3.02
C ALA A 189 10.49 -11.26 1.62
N ASP A 190 9.59 -11.28 0.62
CA ASP A 190 9.94 -11.50 -0.78
C ASP A 190 10.90 -10.42 -1.30
N ILE A 191 10.60 -9.14 -1.07
CA ILE A 191 11.43 -8.00 -1.49
C ILE A 191 12.85 -8.13 -0.91
N ARG A 192 12.98 -8.43 0.37
CA ARG A 192 14.28 -8.60 1.04
C ARG A 192 15.06 -9.79 0.50
N THR A 193 14.38 -10.84 0.11
CA THR A 193 15.01 -12.04 -0.50
C THR A 193 15.49 -11.74 -1.92
N LEU A 194 14.69 -11.00 -2.70
CA LEU A 194 15.02 -10.64 -4.07
C LEU A 194 16.11 -9.55 -4.15
N ASN A 195 16.11 -8.63 -3.19
CA ASN A 195 16.98 -7.46 -3.14
C ASN A 195 17.54 -7.25 -1.73
N PRO A 196 18.56 -8.03 -1.34
CA PRO A 196 19.20 -7.84 -0.05
C PRO A 196 19.91 -6.47 -0.01
N GLY A 197 19.70 -5.71 1.06
CA GLY A 197 20.32 -4.40 1.24
C GLY A 197 19.41 -3.40 1.95
N ARG A 198 19.79 -2.12 1.87
CA ARG A 198 18.99 -1.04 2.47
C ARG A 198 17.78 -0.72 1.60
N LEU A 199 16.64 -0.66 2.26
CA LEU A 199 15.33 -0.50 1.65
C LEU A 199 14.69 0.81 2.11
N VAL A 200 14.09 1.57 1.18
CA VAL A 200 13.12 2.64 1.48
C VAL A 200 11.74 2.05 1.38
N LEU A 201 10.94 2.17 2.44
CA LEU A 201 9.50 1.89 2.40
C LEU A 201 8.74 3.22 2.35
N MET A 202 7.82 3.36 1.42
CA MET A 202 6.92 4.51 1.32
C MET A 202 5.48 4.03 1.36
N GLY A 203 4.72 4.53 2.29
CA GLY A 203 3.31 4.15 2.45
C GLY A 203 2.64 4.98 3.52
N HIS A 204 1.40 4.64 3.78
CA HIS A 204 0.58 5.32 4.76
C HIS A 204 1.15 5.18 6.17
N ALA A 205 1.10 6.27 6.94
CA ALA A 205 1.71 6.38 8.26
C ALA A 205 1.31 5.24 9.22
N LEU A 206 0.05 4.78 9.17
CA LEU A 206 -0.43 3.72 10.07
C LEU A 206 0.13 2.32 9.75
N HIS A 207 0.57 2.08 8.52
CA HIS A 207 1.27 0.84 8.16
C HIS A 207 2.76 0.87 8.53
N LEU A 208 3.33 2.07 8.71
CA LEU A 208 4.76 2.27 8.92
C LEU A 208 5.09 2.89 10.29
N VAL A 209 4.32 2.57 11.31
CA VAL A 209 4.60 2.96 12.71
C VAL A 209 5.56 1.96 13.36
N ARG A 210 6.50 2.44 14.19
CA ARG A 210 7.48 1.55 14.84
C ARG A 210 6.85 0.65 15.89
N ASP A 211 5.93 1.19 16.67
CA ASP A 211 5.22 0.47 17.73
C ASP A 211 3.75 0.86 17.71
N ASP A 212 2.89 -0.10 17.40
CA ASP A 212 1.45 0.11 17.37
C ASP A 212 0.89 0.53 18.73
N ALA A 213 1.55 0.16 19.84
CA ALA A 213 1.16 0.60 21.17
C ALA A 213 1.33 2.12 21.39
N ALA A 214 2.20 2.78 20.57
CA ALA A 214 2.38 4.23 20.62
C ALA A 214 1.21 5.00 20.02
N ILE A 215 0.26 4.34 19.34
CA ILE A 215 -0.88 5.01 18.69
C ILE A 215 -2.19 4.65 19.38
N ALA A 216 -2.91 5.68 19.81
CA ALA A 216 -4.34 5.59 20.13
C ALA A 216 -5.12 6.23 18.97
N ALA A 217 -5.84 5.44 18.18
CA ALA A 217 -6.65 5.93 17.08
C ALA A 217 -8.13 5.67 17.36
N PRO A 218 -8.89 6.68 17.78
CA PRO A 218 -10.34 6.54 17.89
C PRO A 218 -10.92 6.25 16.48
N GLY A 219 -11.59 5.12 16.32
CA GLY A 219 -12.33 4.78 15.09
C GLY A 219 -11.61 3.96 14.03
N ILE A 220 -10.28 3.81 14.05
CA ILE A 220 -9.54 2.93 13.12
C ILE A 220 -9.32 1.54 13.73
N VAL A 221 -9.49 1.43 15.01
CA VAL A 221 -9.44 0.14 15.71
C VAL A 221 -10.79 -0.55 15.53
N GLY A 222 -10.79 -1.73 14.95
CA GLY A 222 -11.99 -2.53 14.77
C GLY A 222 -12.71 -2.81 16.10
N PRO A 223 -14.00 -3.25 16.07
CA PRO A 223 -14.76 -3.58 17.24
C PRO A 223 -13.97 -4.57 18.11
N GLY A 224 -13.74 -4.20 19.38
CA GLY A 224 -13.01 -5.04 20.32
C GLY A 224 -11.54 -4.66 20.55
N GLY A 225 -11.02 -3.63 19.89
CA GLY A 225 -9.69 -3.08 20.19
C GLY A 225 -8.49 -3.93 19.76
N ALA A 226 -8.70 -5.09 19.14
CA ALA A 226 -7.63 -5.91 18.63
C ALA A 226 -7.06 -5.27 17.36
N ARG A 227 -5.81 -4.84 17.42
CA ARG A 227 -5.05 -4.38 16.23
C ARG A 227 -4.26 -5.56 15.68
N THR A 228 -4.32 -5.73 14.37
CA THR A 228 -3.31 -6.51 13.67
C THR A 228 -2.02 -5.68 13.65
N PRO A 229 -0.89 -6.24 14.07
CA PRO A 229 0.37 -5.53 14.05
C PRO A 229 0.67 -4.99 12.65
N SER A 230 0.99 -3.69 12.57
CA SER A 230 1.35 -3.03 11.31
C SER A 230 2.65 -3.57 10.73
N LEU A 231 2.89 -3.31 9.46
CA LEU A 231 4.16 -3.66 8.80
C LEU A 231 5.36 -3.03 9.53
N GLY A 232 5.24 -1.76 9.97
CA GLY A 232 6.32 -1.08 10.71
C GLY A 232 6.59 -1.72 12.07
N HIS A 233 5.54 -2.09 12.81
CA HIS A 233 5.68 -2.84 14.06
C HIS A 233 6.36 -4.20 13.81
N HIS A 234 5.96 -4.93 12.79
CA HIS A 234 6.62 -6.19 12.40
C HIS A 234 8.12 -6.00 12.15
N VAL A 235 8.49 -4.97 11.39
CA VAL A 235 9.91 -4.69 11.09
C VAL A 235 10.68 -4.30 12.35
N GLY A 236 10.12 -3.40 13.16
CA GLY A 236 10.79 -2.84 14.32
C GLY A 236 10.81 -3.75 15.55
N GLN A 237 9.66 -4.36 15.88
CA GLN A 237 9.49 -5.12 17.12
C GLN A 237 9.68 -6.62 16.91
N GLU A 238 9.06 -7.21 15.88
CA GLU A 238 9.15 -8.66 15.68
C GLU A 238 10.45 -9.10 15.02
N LEU A 239 10.93 -8.37 13.99
CA LEU A 239 12.19 -8.68 13.32
C LEU A 239 13.42 -7.99 13.95
N GLY A 240 13.22 -6.99 14.83
CA GLY A 240 14.30 -6.23 15.46
C GLY A 240 15.23 -5.51 14.46
N LEU A 241 14.72 -5.12 13.29
CA LEU A 241 15.53 -4.50 12.26
C LEU A 241 15.69 -2.99 12.52
N PRO A 242 16.88 -2.44 12.30
CA PRO A 242 17.07 -1.01 12.41
C PRO A 242 16.28 -0.27 11.34
N MET A 243 15.47 0.70 11.77
CA MET A 243 14.63 1.51 10.90
C MET A 243 14.68 2.98 11.29
N PHE A 244 14.51 3.86 10.30
CA PHE A 244 14.32 5.28 10.49
C PHE A 244 13.00 5.67 9.84
N ILE A 245 12.04 6.14 10.64
CA ILE A 245 10.68 6.45 10.20
C ILE A 245 10.47 7.95 10.16
N THR A 246 9.98 8.44 9.03
CA THR A 246 9.54 9.82 8.88
C THR A 246 8.07 9.85 8.49
N TRP A 247 7.24 10.51 9.30
CA TRP A 247 5.88 10.83 8.89
C TRP A 247 5.82 12.18 8.22
N MET A 248 5.09 12.26 7.12
CA MET A 248 4.71 13.53 6.52
C MET A 248 3.38 13.97 7.09
N ILE A 249 3.34 15.18 7.64
CA ILE A 249 2.11 15.83 8.13
C ILE A 249 1.98 17.22 7.53
N TYR A 250 0.77 17.72 7.40
CA TYR A 250 0.53 19.04 6.81
C TYR A 250 -0.33 19.92 7.71
N GLY A 251 -0.17 21.25 7.54
CA GLY A 251 -0.79 22.26 8.42
C GLY A 251 -2.19 22.69 8.01
N GLY A 252 -2.61 22.34 6.80
CA GLY A 252 -3.92 22.73 6.26
C GLY A 252 -3.94 22.61 4.75
N GLY A 253 -4.96 23.23 4.14
CA GLY A 253 -5.12 23.25 2.70
C GLY A 253 -6.35 22.48 2.23
N GLU A 254 -6.33 22.10 0.98
CA GLU A 254 -7.41 21.35 0.34
C GLU A 254 -6.82 20.16 -0.38
N ASP A 255 -7.40 18.99 -0.20
CA ASP A 255 -6.96 17.77 -0.86
C ASP A 255 -7.98 17.24 -1.89
N SER A 256 -7.56 16.24 -2.67
CA SER A 256 -8.39 15.60 -3.70
C SER A 256 -9.15 14.44 -3.08
N GLN A 257 -10.12 14.72 -2.21
CA GLN A 257 -10.90 13.71 -1.53
C GLN A 257 -11.56 12.72 -2.50
N PRO A 258 -11.36 11.42 -2.30
CA PRO A 258 -11.98 10.40 -3.12
C PRO A 258 -13.44 10.13 -2.76
N LEU A 259 -13.87 10.51 -1.56
CA LEU A 259 -15.21 10.25 -1.07
C LEU A 259 -16.01 11.56 -1.05
N PRO A 260 -17.19 11.60 -1.73
CA PRO A 260 -17.93 12.84 -1.92
C PRO A 260 -18.42 13.46 -0.60
N ASP A 261 -18.66 12.66 0.43
CA ASP A 261 -19.20 13.12 1.72
C ASP A 261 -18.12 13.53 2.72
N LEU A 262 -16.84 13.42 2.35
CA LEU A 262 -15.75 13.83 3.24
C LEU A 262 -15.30 15.27 2.96
N PRO A 263 -14.87 16.01 4.00
CA PRO A 263 -14.42 17.38 3.83
C PRO A 263 -13.14 17.42 2.97
N ARG A 264 -13.16 18.23 1.92
CA ARG A 264 -11.98 18.50 1.08
C ARG A 264 -10.99 19.42 1.77
N LYS A 265 -11.50 20.35 2.56
CA LYS A 265 -10.66 21.30 3.29
C LYS A 265 -10.20 20.66 4.61
N ALA A 266 -8.91 20.67 4.83
CA ALA A 266 -8.34 20.27 6.10
C ALA A 266 -8.64 21.35 7.16
N ASP A 267 -9.48 21.01 8.12
CA ASP A 267 -9.78 21.84 9.30
C ASP A 267 -9.27 21.12 10.54
N PHE A 268 -8.06 21.44 10.91
CA PHE A 268 -7.40 20.84 12.06
C PHE A 268 -7.67 21.68 13.31
N GLY A 269 -8.33 21.09 14.29
CA GLY A 269 -8.56 21.75 15.58
C GLY A 269 -7.27 22.34 16.17
N PRO A 270 -7.36 23.46 16.92
CA PRO A 270 -6.19 24.19 17.41
C PRO A 270 -5.32 23.41 18.40
N ASP A 271 -5.83 22.34 18.95
CA ASP A 271 -5.16 21.42 19.86
C ASP A 271 -4.33 20.33 19.15
N THR A 272 -4.39 20.26 17.81
CA THR A 272 -3.58 19.33 17.04
C THR A 272 -2.15 19.83 16.84
N LEU A 273 -1.21 18.90 16.68
CA LEU A 273 0.16 19.23 16.31
C LEU A 273 0.23 19.93 14.95
N ASN A 274 -0.61 19.52 14.00
CA ASN A 274 -0.73 20.13 12.67
C ASN A 274 -1.00 21.65 12.77
N ALA A 275 -2.02 22.07 13.53
CA ALA A 275 -2.37 23.47 13.70
C ALA A 275 -1.27 24.25 14.43
N ARG A 276 -0.66 23.65 15.46
CA ARG A 276 0.45 24.28 16.21
C ARG A 276 1.70 24.51 15.34
N LEU A 277 2.01 23.54 14.46
CA LEU A 277 3.14 23.69 13.53
C LEU A 277 2.82 24.69 12.42
N ALA A 278 1.59 24.72 11.91
CA ALA A 278 1.15 25.72 10.92
C ALA A 278 1.23 27.16 11.46
N ALA A 279 0.94 27.37 12.76
CA ALA A 279 1.10 28.66 13.39
C ALA A 279 2.58 29.09 13.55
N ARG A 280 3.52 28.17 13.48
CA ARG A 280 4.95 28.43 13.71
C ARG A 280 5.79 28.45 12.44
N PHE A 281 5.44 27.67 11.43
CA PHE A 281 6.24 27.48 10.23
C PHE A 281 5.42 27.76 8.96
N ASP A 282 5.94 28.63 8.12
CA ASP A 282 5.40 29.01 6.81
C ASP A 282 6.07 28.25 5.65
N ARG A 283 7.02 27.37 5.95
CA ARG A 283 7.78 26.56 5.00
C ARG A 283 7.93 25.13 5.49
N PRO A 284 8.21 24.17 4.59
CA PRO A 284 8.50 22.79 5.00
C PRO A 284 9.68 22.71 5.97
N VAL A 285 9.52 21.91 7.02
CA VAL A 285 10.56 21.65 8.03
C VAL A 285 10.61 20.17 8.38
N LEU A 286 11.81 19.69 8.69
CA LEU A 286 12.03 18.36 9.25
C LEU A 286 12.31 18.51 10.76
N LEU A 287 11.53 17.82 11.58
CA LEU A 287 11.59 17.87 13.03
C LEU A 287 12.06 16.52 13.57
N ASP A 288 13.00 16.53 14.52
CA ASP A 288 13.43 15.32 15.23
C ASP A 288 12.37 14.93 16.28
N ALA A 289 11.63 13.85 16.01
CA ALA A 289 10.58 13.37 16.89
C ALA A 289 11.11 12.60 18.10
N ARG A 290 12.35 12.10 18.05
CA ARG A 290 12.97 11.33 19.13
C ARG A 290 13.24 12.18 20.38
N SER A 291 13.38 13.49 20.19
CA SER A 291 13.57 14.46 21.28
C SER A 291 12.26 15.04 21.81
N ALA A 292 11.11 14.64 21.25
CA ALA A 292 9.81 15.07 21.75
C ALA A 292 9.54 14.47 23.13
N PRO A 293 8.75 15.15 23.98
CA PRO A 293 8.28 14.57 25.24
C PRO A 293 7.56 13.24 24.98
N ASP A 294 7.76 12.29 25.88
CA ASP A 294 7.02 11.02 25.88
C ASP A 294 5.59 11.23 26.45
N ALA A 295 4.84 12.05 25.73
CA ALA A 295 3.45 12.37 26.04
C ALA A 295 2.64 12.31 24.77
N PRO A 296 1.39 11.83 24.82
CA PRO A 296 0.54 11.78 23.64
C PRO A 296 0.32 13.16 23.05
N VAL A 297 0.46 13.26 21.74
CA VAL A 297 0.10 14.42 20.93
C VAL A 297 -1.02 14.04 19.98
N ARG A 298 -1.91 14.99 19.71
CA ARG A 298 -2.99 14.83 18.75
C ARG A 298 -2.52 15.25 17.38
N ILE A 299 -2.60 14.35 16.42
CA ILE A 299 -2.23 14.59 15.02
C ILE A 299 -3.45 14.41 14.15
N ALA A 300 -3.76 15.41 13.35
CA ALA A 300 -4.77 15.26 12.33
C ALA A 300 -4.21 14.40 11.18
N HIS A 301 -5.04 13.48 10.78
CA HIS A 301 -4.76 12.42 9.83
C HIS A 301 -5.79 12.48 8.69
N MET A 302 -5.81 11.48 7.80
CA MET A 302 -6.77 11.42 6.69
C MET A 302 -8.19 11.83 7.13
N TYR A 303 -8.86 12.63 6.29
CA TYR A 303 -10.28 13.00 6.44
C TYR A 303 -10.59 13.72 7.76
N ASN A 304 -9.64 14.52 8.26
CA ASN A 304 -9.76 15.21 9.54
C ASN A 304 -9.95 14.28 10.76
N THR A 305 -9.65 13.01 10.62
CA THR A 305 -9.54 12.11 11.77
C THR A 305 -8.34 12.52 12.61
N VAL A 306 -8.47 12.42 13.93
CA VAL A 306 -7.39 12.73 14.86
C VAL A 306 -6.89 11.43 15.49
N ILE A 307 -5.60 11.20 15.43
CA ILE A 307 -4.92 10.14 16.18
C ILE A 307 -4.16 10.75 17.36
N GLU A 308 -4.07 10.00 18.43
CA GLU A 308 -3.19 10.32 19.56
C GLU A 308 -1.98 9.39 19.52
N THR A 309 -0.78 9.95 19.64
CA THR A 309 0.46 9.18 19.55
C THR A 309 1.56 9.75 20.44
N ALA A 310 2.34 8.87 21.06
CA ALA A 310 3.62 9.20 21.65
C ALA A 310 4.68 9.19 20.54
N LEU A 311 5.13 10.37 20.10
CA LEU A 311 6.02 10.51 18.94
C LEU A 311 7.29 9.66 19.01
N PRO A 312 8.06 9.63 20.13
CA PRO A 312 9.32 8.88 20.19
C PRO A 312 9.14 7.37 19.97
N GLY A 313 8.02 6.80 20.39
CA GLY A 313 7.67 5.40 20.15
C GLY A 313 7.21 5.11 18.72
N ALA A 314 6.62 6.09 18.04
CA ALA A 314 6.02 5.92 16.73
C ALA A 314 7.00 6.16 15.58
N VAL A 315 7.78 7.27 15.65
CA VAL A 315 8.59 7.77 14.53
C VAL A 315 9.91 8.40 15.00
N ASP A 316 10.86 8.57 14.07
CA ASP A 316 12.11 9.28 14.32
C ASP A 316 12.02 10.76 13.94
N ALA A 317 11.25 11.09 12.91
CA ALA A 317 11.14 12.45 12.41
C ALA A 317 9.72 12.74 11.90
N LEU A 318 9.38 14.03 11.88
CA LEU A 318 8.19 14.55 11.20
C LEU A 318 8.65 15.47 10.07
N TRP A 319 8.16 15.24 8.87
CA TRP A 319 8.26 16.18 7.76
C TRP A 319 6.96 16.98 7.70
N PHE A 320 7.02 18.21 8.19
CA PHE A 320 5.88 19.12 8.17
C PHE A 320 5.86 19.93 6.88
N VAL A 321 4.68 20.02 6.26
CA VAL A 321 4.39 20.86 5.10
C VAL A 321 3.28 21.84 5.49
N PRO A 322 3.44 23.18 5.32
CA PRO A 322 2.45 24.17 5.78
C PRO A 322 1.06 24.01 5.17
N GLY A 323 0.99 23.55 3.92
CA GLY A 323 -0.30 23.33 3.25
C GLY A 323 -0.19 22.40 2.06
N VAL A 324 -1.33 21.83 1.70
CA VAL A 324 -1.51 20.99 0.51
C VAL A 324 -2.51 21.61 -0.44
N THR A 325 -2.42 21.28 -1.71
CA THR A 325 -3.36 21.71 -2.76
C THR A 325 -3.94 20.49 -3.46
N PRO A 326 -5.21 20.54 -3.91
CA PRO A 326 -5.79 19.43 -4.64
C PRO A 326 -5.07 19.21 -5.98
N LEU A 327 -5.15 17.97 -6.45
CA LEU A 327 -4.73 17.63 -7.80
C LEU A 327 -5.47 18.53 -8.81
N ARG A 328 -4.74 19.03 -9.78
CA ARG A 328 -5.30 19.89 -10.84
C ARG A 328 -5.20 19.16 -12.18
N PRO A 329 -6.22 19.32 -13.04
CA PRO A 329 -6.17 18.78 -14.39
C PRO A 329 -4.99 19.26 -15.20
#